data_84b66e4e52ac7ce8431bb1b208111e6d
#
_entry.id   84b66e4e52ac7ce8431bb1b208111e6d
#
_cell.length_a   1.000
_cell.length_b   1.000
_cell.length_c   1.000
_cell.angle_alpha   90.00
_cell.angle_beta   90.00
_cell.angle_gamma   90.00
#
_symmetry.space_group_name_H-M   'P 1'
#
loop_
_entity.id
_entity.type
_entity.pdbx_description
1 polymer ?
#
loop_
_entity_poly.entity_id
_entity_poly.type
_entity_poly.pdbx_seq_one_letter_code
_entity_poly.pdbx_strand_id
1 'polypeptide(L)'
;MGRVSGKVALITGAAAGLGRADAIALVREGARVCITDVNAAAGETLAAELNRGSAGSAYFIRHDVRDEDQWIGVIAEVKRRFGGLHVLVNNAGVVVMGTPESTTLDQFRLQQSVMSEGVFLGCKHAIPVMRDAGGGSIINMSSIASHLGYPVYFAYSAAKGAVRSMTKAIAVHCQMNKYNIRCNSVHPGAMHTNMVETSAKELGIPISAFEQMPSGLGQPEDVANLVIFLASEESRFVNGAELMIDNALAVQ
;
A
#
# COMPACT_ATOMS: atom_id res chain seq x y z
N MET A 1 -12.46 15.46 -16.33
CA MET A 1 -11.74 14.16 -16.34
C MET A 1 -11.18 13.93 -14.94
N GLY A 2 -11.22 12.68 -14.44
CA GLY A 2 -10.61 12.35 -13.15
C GLY A 2 -9.08 12.48 -13.19
N ARG A 3 -8.47 12.68 -12.02
CA ARG A 3 -7.02 12.97 -11.85
C ARG A 3 -6.11 11.84 -12.33
N VAL A 4 -6.62 10.61 -12.40
CA VAL A 4 -5.90 9.41 -12.86
C VAL A 4 -6.62 8.69 -14.01
N SER A 5 -7.41 9.45 -14.79
CA SER A 5 -8.17 8.93 -15.91
C SER A 5 -7.28 8.18 -16.91
N GLY A 6 -7.69 6.96 -17.27
CA GLY A 6 -6.99 6.08 -18.20
C GLY A 6 -5.79 5.32 -17.61
N LYS A 7 -5.36 5.61 -16.37
CA LYS A 7 -4.28 4.86 -15.71
C LYS A 7 -4.78 3.47 -15.29
N VAL A 8 -3.86 2.53 -15.24
CA VAL A 8 -4.05 1.18 -14.71
C VAL A 8 -3.30 1.09 -13.40
N ALA A 9 -4.00 0.71 -12.33
CA ALA A 9 -3.44 0.55 -11.00
C ALA A 9 -3.51 -0.90 -10.53
N LEU A 10 -2.47 -1.36 -9.83
CA LEU A 10 -2.43 -2.61 -9.08
C LEU A 10 -2.29 -2.28 -7.59
N ILE A 11 -3.19 -2.82 -6.77
CA ILE A 11 -3.23 -2.56 -5.33
C ILE A 11 -3.21 -3.88 -4.58
N THR A 12 -2.26 -4.07 -3.66
CA THR A 12 -2.16 -5.27 -2.83
C THR A 12 -2.83 -5.08 -1.47
N GLY A 13 -3.40 -6.17 -0.90
CA GLY A 13 -4.14 -6.09 0.36
C GLY A 13 -5.38 -5.20 0.23
N ALA A 14 -6.04 -5.24 -0.93
CA ALA A 14 -7.07 -4.28 -1.29
C ALA A 14 -8.49 -4.69 -0.90
N ALA A 15 -8.68 -5.86 -0.27
CA ALA A 15 -10.03 -6.32 0.13
C ALA A 15 -10.60 -5.55 1.33
N ALA A 16 -9.75 -4.84 2.11
CA ALA A 16 -10.14 -4.12 3.31
C ALA A 16 -9.27 -2.87 3.58
N GLY A 17 -9.65 -2.09 4.58
CA GLY A 17 -8.86 -0.98 5.14
C GLY A 17 -8.40 0.04 4.11
N LEU A 18 -7.12 0.42 4.18
CA LEU A 18 -6.54 1.45 3.31
C LEU A 18 -6.59 1.04 1.84
N GLY A 19 -6.20 -0.20 1.51
CA GLY A 19 -6.20 -0.67 0.12
C GLY A 19 -7.60 -0.67 -0.52
N ARG A 20 -8.66 -0.95 0.25
CA ARG A 20 -10.04 -0.82 -0.22
C ARG A 20 -10.40 0.64 -0.52
N ALA A 21 -10.04 1.55 0.37
CA ALA A 21 -10.26 2.98 0.15
C ALA A 21 -9.48 3.51 -1.06
N ASP A 22 -8.23 3.07 -1.23
CA ASP A 22 -7.40 3.40 -2.40
C ASP A 22 -8.06 2.93 -3.71
N ALA A 23 -8.57 1.69 -3.75
CA ALA A 23 -9.22 1.13 -4.92
C ALA A 23 -10.49 1.93 -5.30
N ILE A 24 -11.34 2.24 -4.32
CA ILE A 24 -12.55 3.04 -4.52
C ILE A 24 -12.19 4.42 -5.06
N ALA A 25 -11.22 5.08 -4.44
CA ALA A 25 -10.81 6.43 -4.79
C ALA A 25 -10.18 6.48 -6.21
N LEU A 26 -9.32 5.53 -6.56
CA LEU A 26 -8.69 5.46 -7.88
C LEU A 26 -9.72 5.20 -8.99
N VAL A 27 -10.71 4.31 -8.75
CA VAL A 27 -11.82 4.10 -9.72
C VAL A 27 -12.66 5.37 -9.87
N ARG A 28 -13.02 6.02 -8.78
CA ARG A 28 -13.76 7.31 -8.82
C ARG A 28 -13.05 8.37 -9.65
N GLU A 29 -11.71 8.37 -9.62
CA GLU A 29 -10.86 9.30 -10.39
C GLU A 29 -10.50 8.77 -11.79
N GLY A 30 -11.17 7.70 -12.26
CA GLY A 30 -11.11 7.24 -13.64
C GLY A 30 -10.00 6.22 -13.96
N ALA A 31 -9.34 5.64 -12.96
CA ALA A 31 -8.43 4.53 -13.18
C ALA A 31 -9.18 3.20 -13.36
N ARG A 32 -8.51 2.26 -14.06
CA ARG A 32 -8.86 0.83 -14.01
C ARG A 32 -7.98 0.17 -12.96
N VAL A 33 -8.57 -0.61 -12.06
CA VAL A 33 -7.83 -1.19 -10.94
C VAL A 33 -7.82 -2.72 -10.98
N CYS A 34 -6.65 -3.31 -10.78
CA CYS A 34 -6.50 -4.68 -10.35
C CYS A 34 -6.34 -4.67 -8.83
N ILE A 35 -7.29 -5.25 -8.12
CA ILE A 35 -7.26 -5.41 -6.67
C ILE A 35 -6.80 -6.82 -6.34
N THR A 36 -5.84 -6.96 -5.41
CA THR A 36 -5.35 -8.26 -4.99
C THR A 36 -5.37 -8.42 -3.47
N ASP A 37 -5.70 -9.62 -3.02
CA ASP A 37 -5.76 -9.97 -1.62
C ASP A 37 -5.72 -11.50 -1.44
N VAL A 38 -5.38 -11.99 -0.26
CA VAL A 38 -5.54 -13.40 0.11
C VAL A 38 -7.01 -13.74 0.39
N ASN A 39 -7.82 -12.78 0.79
CA ASN A 39 -9.26 -12.92 1.05
C ASN A 39 -10.05 -12.78 -0.26
N ALA A 40 -10.25 -13.92 -0.95
CA ALA A 40 -10.93 -13.95 -2.23
C ALA A 40 -12.38 -13.41 -2.16
N ALA A 41 -13.14 -13.82 -1.15
CA ALA A 41 -14.57 -13.44 -1.04
C ALA A 41 -14.75 -11.91 -0.89
N ALA A 42 -13.94 -11.28 -0.05
CA ALA A 42 -14.00 -9.82 0.13
C ALA A 42 -13.49 -9.07 -1.11
N GLY A 43 -12.43 -9.59 -1.76
CA GLY A 43 -11.90 -9.00 -2.99
C GLY A 43 -12.86 -9.06 -4.17
N GLU A 44 -13.52 -10.21 -4.38
CA GLU A 44 -14.55 -10.37 -5.41
C GLU A 44 -15.75 -9.45 -5.16
N THR A 45 -16.17 -9.33 -3.89
CA THR A 45 -17.26 -8.42 -3.49
C THR A 45 -16.93 -6.98 -3.84
N LEU A 46 -15.71 -6.53 -3.51
CA LEU A 46 -15.27 -5.17 -3.84
C LEU A 46 -15.20 -4.94 -5.36
N ALA A 47 -14.64 -5.90 -6.11
CA ALA A 47 -14.59 -5.78 -7.57
C ALA A 47 -16.01 -5.66 -8.19
N ALA A 48 -16.97 -6.46 -7.71
CA ALA A 48 -18.35 -6.37 -8.13
C ALA A 48 -19.00 -5.03 -7.75
N GLU A 49 -18.72 -4.49 -6.57
CA GLU A 49 -19.17 -3.18 -6.12
C GLU A 49 -18.67 -2.06 -7.04
N LEU A 50 -17.38 -2.03 -7.33
CA LEU A 50 -16.76 -1.02 -8.18
C LEU A 50 -17.29 -1.06 -9.63
N ASN A 51 -17.51 -2.26 -10.16
CA ASN A 51 -18.02 -2.44 -11.50
C ASN A 51 -19.51 -2.04 -11.66
N ARG A 52 -20.30 -1.96 -10.58
CA ARG A 52 -21.66 -1.42 -10.65
C ARG A 52 -21.69 0.06 -11.00
N GLY A 53 -20.70 0.81 -10.52
CA GLY A 53 -20.57 2.24 -10.83
C GLY A 53 -19.88 2.53 -12.16
N SER A 54 -19.01 1.63 -12.63
CA SER A 54 -18.24 1.79 -13.86
C SER A 54 -17.81 0.43 -14.39
N ALA A 55 -18.50 -0.08 -15.39
CA ALA A 55 -18.27 -1.42 -15.94
C ALA A 55 -16.81 -1.59 -16.42
N GLY A 56 -16.16 -2.68 -15.99
CA GLY A 56 -14.77 -3.00 -16.35
C GLY A 56 -13.70 -2.16 -15.66
N SER A 57 -14.07 -1.38 -14.63
CA SER A 57 -13.15 -0.54 -13.87
C SER A 57 -12.31 -1.33 -12.88
N ALA A 58 -12.77 -2.49 -12.40
CA ALA A 58 -12.10 -3.28 -11.38
C ALA A 58 -12.03 -4.77 -11.75
N TYR A 59 -10.94 -5.41 -11.35
CA TYR A 59 -10.74 -6.84 -11.47
C TYR A 59 -10.01 -7.36 -10.22
N PHE A 60 -10.45 -8.50 -9.70
CA PHE A 60 -9.83 -9.13 -8.53
C PHE A 60 -8.99 -10.35 -8.93
N ILE A 61 -7.83 -10.50 -8.27
CA ILE A 61 -6.99 -11.71 -8.34
C ILE A 61 -6.63 -12.09 -6.90
N ARG A 62 -6.86 -13.37 -6.52
CA ARG A 62 -6.32 -13.89 -5.27
C ARG A 62 -4.80 -13.91 -5.33
N HIS A 63 -4.15 -13.30 -4.34
CA HIS A 63 -2.71 -13.08 -4.36
C HIS A 63 -2.13 -13.08 -2.94
N ASP A 64 -1.16 -13.95 -2.72
CA ASP A 64 -0.26 -13.88 -1.56
C ASP A 64 1.02 -13.18 -2.00
N VAL A 65 1.28 -11.99 -1.46
CA VAL A 65 2.44 -11.15 -1.81
C VAL A 65 3.79 -11.77 -1.43
N ARG A 66 3.81 -12.86 -0.65
CA ARG A 66 5.01 -13.61 -0.29
C ARG A 66 5.48 -14.57 -1.40
N ASP A 67 4.61 -14.83 -2.37
CA ASP A 67 4.81 -15.82 -3.42
C ASP A 67 5.24 -15.11 -4.73
N GLU A 68 6.48 -15.35 -5.15
CA GLU A 68 7.02 -14.72 -6.35
C GLU A 68 6.33 -15.18 -7.64
N ASP A 69 5.94 -16.47 -7.73
CA ASP A 69 5.25 -16.99 -8.92
C ASP A 69 3.86 -16.36 -9.06
N GLN A 70 3.17 -16.09 -7.95
CA GLN A 70 1.91 -15.35 -7.98
C GLN A 70 2.12 -13.91 -8.44
N TRP A 71 3.19 -13.23 -8.02
CA TRP A 71 3.52 -11.90 -8.55
C TRP A 71 3.70 -11.91 -10.07
N ILE A 72 4.46 -12.88 -10.60
CA ILE A 72 4.66 -13.04 -12.05
C ILE A 72 3.31 -13.20 -12.76
N GLY A 73 2.44 -14.07 -12.23
CA GLY A 73 1.10 -14.29 -12.77
C GLY A 73 0.20 -13.05 -12.72
N VAL A 74 0.18 -12.33 -11.59
CA VAL A 74 -0.61 -11.09 -11.41
C VAL A 74 -0.16 -10.01 -12.40
N ILE A 75 1.13 -9.76 -12.51
CA ILE A 75 1.67 -8.73 -13.42
C ILE A 75 1.38 -9.09 -14.88
N ALA A 76 1.54 -10.36 -15.26
CA ALA A 76 1.21 -10.83 -16.60
C ALA A 76 -0.29 -10.64 -16.93
N GLU A 77 -1.18 -10.95 -15.98
CA GLU A 77 -2.62 -10.79 -16.15
C GLU A 77 -3.03 -9.31 -16.23
N VAL A 78 -2.43 -8.43 -15.42
CA VAL A 78 -2.65 -6.98 -15.52
C VAL A 78 -2.25 -6.46 -16.90
N LYS A 79 -1.07 -6.85 -17.40
CA LYS A 79 -0.60 -6.47 -18.75
C LYS A 79 -1.52 -7.01 -19.84
N ARG A 80 -1.94 -8.27 -19.75
CA ARG A 80 -2.84 -8.91 -20.70
C ARG A 80 -4.20 -8.22 -20.77
N ARG A 81 -4.77 -7.88 -19.62
CA ARG A 81 -6.14 -7.34 -19.51
C ARG A 81 -6.22 -5.85 -19.81
N PHE A 82 -5.25 -5.09 -19.36
CA PHE A 82 -5.29 -3.63 -19.41
C PHE A 82 -4.24 -2.99 -20.33
N GLY A 83 -3.32 -3.78 -20.89
CA GLY A 83 -2.29 -3.32 -21.82
C GLY A 83 -1.03 -2.78 -21.16
N GLY A 84 -1.02 -2.53 -19.83
CA GLY A 84 0.14 -1.99 -19.09
C GLY A 84 -0.18 -1.74 -17.64
N LEU A 85 0.79 -1.20 -16.91
CA LEU A 85 0.67 -0.81 -15.49
C LEU A 85 1.26 0.58 -15.30
N HIS A 86 0.52 1.48 -14.66
CA HIS A 86 0.91 2.87 -14.42
C HIS A 86 1.05 3.23 -12.95
N VAL A 87 0.33 2.51 -12.07
CA VAL A 87 0.35 2.75 -10.62
C VAL A 87 0.48 1.41 -9.90
N LEU A 88 1.46 1.29 -9.02
CA LEU A 88 1.58 0.18 -8.07
C LEU A 88 1.39 0.71 -6.65
N VAL A 89 0.42 0.18 -5.92
CA VAL A 89 0.24 0.44 -4.48
C VAL A 89 0.57 -0.83 -3.71
N ASN A 90 1.77 -0.88 -3.14
CA ASN A 90 2.20 -1.94 -2.22
C ASN A 90 1.63 -1.64 -0.84
N ASN A 91 0.39 -2.10 -0.60
CA ASN A 91 -0.34 -1.83 0.64
C ASN A 91 -0.48 -3.06 1.55
N ALA A 92 -0.39 -4.28 1.03
CA ALA A 92 -0.54 -5.49 1.85
C ALA A 92 0.31 -5.44 3.11
N GLY A 93 -0.29 -5.76 4.26
CA GLY A 93 0.38 -5.72 5.54
C GLY A 93 -0.33 -6.52 6.62
N VAL A 94 0.44 -6.95 7.59
CA VAL A 94 -0.02 -7.65 8.79
C VAL A 94 0.66 -7.07 10.02
N VAL A 95 -0.04 -7.11 11.15
CA VAL A 95 0.53 -6.78 12.46
C VAL A 95 0.40 -7.99 13.37
N VAL A 96 1.52 -8.39 13.97
CA VAL A 96 1.56 -9.29 15.11
C VAL A 96 2.36 -8.57 16.17
N MET A 97 1.72 -8.23 17.29
CA MET A 97 2.37 -7.49 18.36
C MET A 97 3.37 -8.35 19.12
N GLY A 98 4.44 -7.72 19.55
CA GLY A 98 5.49 -8.33 20.36
C GLY A 98 6.63 -7.34 20.58
N THR A 99 7.27 -7.49 21.75
CA THR A 99 8.47 -6.73 22.13
C THR A 99 9.73 -7.38 21.54
N PRO A 100 10.91 -6.75 21.61
CA PRO A 100 12.19 -7.38 21.26
C PRO A 100 12.43 -8.73 21.96
N GLU A 101 11.90 -8.90 23.17
CA GLU A 101 12.09 -10.11 23.97
C GLU A 101 11.02 -11.18 23.72
N SER A 102 9.76 -10.76 23.40
CA SER A 102 8.63 -11.68 23.23
C SER A 102 8.34 -12.08 21.78
N THR A 103 8.84 -11.33 20.81
CA THR A 103 8.62 -11.63 19.37
C THR A 103 9.34 -12.93 18.99
N THR A 104 8.59 -13.94 18.55
CA THR A 104 9.19 -15.17 18.03
C THR A 104 9.81 -14.94 16.65
N LEU A 105 10.76 -15.80 16.26
CA LEU A 105 11.36 -15.75 14.93
C LEU A 105 10.32 -15.91 13.81
N ASP A 106 9.30 -16.76 14.01
CA ASP A 106 8.25 -16.98 13.02
C ASP A 106 7.32 -15.75 12.88
N GLN A 107 6.99 -15.08 13.97
CA GLN A 107 6.25 -13.81 13.95
C GLN A 107 7.04 -12.71 13.25
N PHE A 108 8.35 -12.63 13.50
CA PHE A 108 9.24 -11.71 12.81
C PHE A 108 9.27 -12.01 11.31
N ARG A 109 9.54 -13.26 10.92
CA ARG A 109 9.60 -13.70 9.52
C ARG A 109 8.29 -13.48 8.78
N LEU A 110 7.14 -13.77 9.40
CA LEU A 110 5.83 -13.51 8.80
C LEU A 110 5.68 -12.05 8.40
N GLN A 111 6.01 -11.12 9.29
CA GLN A 111 5.86 -9.69 9.03
C GLN A 111 6.86 -9.20 7.98
N GLN A 112 8.11 -9.71 8.00
CA GLN A 112 9.10 -9.39 6.97
C GLN A 112 8.67 -9.92 5.59
N SER A 113 8.22 -11.16 5.50
CA SER A 113 7.83 -11.78 4.22
C SER A 113 6.65 -11.08 3.56
N VAL A 114 5.65 -10.65 4.34
CA VAL A 114 4.50 -9.91 3.79
C VAL A 114 4.89 -8.49 3.39
N MET A 115 5.54 -7.73 4.29
CA MET A 115 5.68 -6.28 4.13
C MET A 115 7.01 -5.85 3.51
N SER A 116 8.09 -6.59 3.75
CA SER A 116 9.41 -6.25 3.20
C SER A 116 9.65 -7.00 1.88
N GLU A 117 9.60 -8.33 1.90
CA GLU A 117 9.80 -9.15 0.69
C GLU A 117 8.67 -8.94 -0.33
N GLY A 118 7.40 -8.86 0.13
CA GLY A 118 6.27 -8.56 -0.75
C GLY A 118 6.40 -7.24 -1.50
N VAL A 119 6.88 -6.18 -0.85
CA VAL A 119 7.16 -4.88 -1.50
C VAL A 119 8.32 -5.00 -2.49
N PHE A 120 9.39 -5.72 -2.11
CA PHE A 120 10.51 -5.99 -3.02
C PHE A 120 10.03 -6.72 -4.28
N LEU A 121 9.27 -7.81 -4.15
CA LEU A 121 8.75 -8.58 -5.28
C LEU A 121 7.81 -7.74 -6.15
N GLY A 122 6.93 -6.96 -5.54
CA GLY A 122 6.05 -6.04 -6.26
C GLY A 122 6.82 -5.05 -7.12
N CYS A 123 7.82 -4.40 -6.57
CA CYS A 123 8.66 -3.47 -7.31
C CYS A 123 9.49 -4.17 -8.40
N LYS A 124 10.09 -5.33 -8.10
CA LYS A 124 10.89 -6.13 -9.03
C LYS A 124 10.12 -6.46 -10.30
N HIS A 125 8.89 -6.94 -10.17
CA HIS A 125 8.10 -7.40 -11.30
C HIS A 125 7.27 -6.29 -11.98
N ALA A 126 6.90 -5.23 -11.26
CA ALA A 126 6.14 -4.12 -11.83
C ALA A 126 7.01 -3.14 -12.66
N ILE A 127 8.24 -2.83 -12.21
CA ILE A 127 9.11 -1.84 -12.86
C ILE A 127 9.28 -2.09 -14.36
N PRO A 128 9.58 -3.30 -14.85
CA PRO A 128 9.72 -3.54 -16.29
C PRO A 128 8.45 -3.22 -17.08
N VAL A 129 7.28 -3.64 -16.58
CA VAL A 129 5.99 -3.40 -17.24
C VAL A 129 5.59 -1.93 -17.20
N MET A 130 5.86 -1.24 -16.08
CA MET A 130 5.62 0.20 -15.97
C MET A 130 6.53 1.00 -16.90
N ARG A 131 7.82 0.65 -16.97
CA ARG A 131 8.77 1.27 -17.92
C ARG A 131 8.28 1.12 -19.36
N ASP A 132 7.88 -0.10 -19.77
CA ASP A 132 7.39 -0.40 -21.13
C ASP A 132 6.06 0.34 -21.43
N ALA A 133 5.28 0.69 -20.39
CA ALA A 133 4.06 1.51 -20.50
C ALA A 133 4.34 3.03 -20.52
N GLY A 134 5.62 3.46 -20.48
CA GLY A 134 6.01 4.87 -20.53
C GLY A 134 6.27 5.50 -19.16
N GLY A 135 6.24 4.73 -18.08
CA GLY A 135 6.51 5.17 -16.72
C GLY A 135 5.31 5.07 -15.79
N GLY A 136 5.39 5.71 -14.62
CA GLY A 136 4.31 5.67 -13.64
C GLY A 136 4.70 6.02 -12.21
N SER A 137 3.90 5.55 -11.25
CA SER A 137 4.07 5.83 -9.82
C SER A 137 3.99 4.56 -8.98
N ILE A 138 5.03 4.31 -8.19
CA ILE A 138 5.05 3.28 -7.14
C ILE A 138 4.79 3.97 -5.80
N ILE A 139 3.82 3.48 -5.05
CA ILE A 139 3.41 3.99 -3.75
C ILE A 139 3.54 2.85 -2.76
N ASN A 140 4.51 2.96 -1.86
CA ASN A 140 4.79 1.94 -0.86
C ASN A 140 4.20 2.36 0.49
N MET A 141 3.28 1.56 1.03
CA MET A 141 2.66 1.81 2.32
C MET A 141 3.62 1.44 3.45
N SER A 142 4.28 2.44 4.02
CA SER A 142 5.08 2.34 5.22
C SER A 142 4.22 2.62 6.47
N SER A 143 4.74 3.29 7.45
CA SER A 143 4.05 3.70 8.70
C SER A 143 4.91 4.72 9.44
N ILE A 144 4.30 5.52 10.32
CA ILE A 144 5.04 6.28 11.32
C ILE A 144 5.89 5.39 12.24
N ALA A 145 5.54 4.10 12.39
CA ALA A 145 6.33 3.12 13.13
C ALA A 145 7.73 2.86 12.51
N SER A 146 7.99 3.36 11.31
CA SER A 146 9.34 3.41 10.72
C SER A 146 10.17 4.62 11.17
N HIS A 147 9.58 5.53 11.91
CA HIS A 147 10.20 6.75 12.44
C HIS A 147 10.18 6.81 13.97
N LEU A 148 9.10 6.34 14.58
CA LEU A 148 8.89 6.36 16.03
C LEU A 148 9.17 4.99 16.64
N GLY A 149 9.65 4.99 17.88
CA GLY A 149 9.86 3.76 18.65
C GLY A 149 8.57 3.27 19.29
N TYR A 150 8.03 2.16 18.79
CA TYR A 150 6.90 1.47 19.37
C TYR A 150 7.32 0.08 19.89
N PRO A 151 7.50 -0.10 21.20
CA PRO A 151 8.06 -1.34 21.75
C PRO A 151 7.28 -2.59 21.36
N VAL A 152 5.94 -2.51 21.32
CA VAL A 152 5.06 -3.64 21.01
C VAL A 152 4.87 -3.91 19.51
N TYR A 153 5.39 -3.06 18.63
CA TYR A 153 5.37 -3.24 17.18
C TYR A 153 6.76 -3.51 16.63
N PHE A 154 7.62 -4.23 17.38
CA PHE A 154 9.02 -4.42 17.04
C PHE A 154 9.27 -4.95 15.62
N ALA A 155 8.69 -6.10 15.27
CA ALA A 155 8.87 -6.72 13.95
C ALA A 155 8.18 -5.93 12.83
N TYR A 156 7.03 -5.30 13.14
CA TYR A 156 6.32 -4.41 12.22
C TYR A 156 7.15 -3.18 11.87
N SER A 157 7.72 -2.52 12.88
CA SER A 157 8.58 -1.33 12.68
C SER A 157 9.81 -1.66 11.83
N ALA A 158 10.42 -2.83 12.04
CA ALA A 158 11.55 -3.30 11.23
C ALA A 158 11.14 -3.46 9.75
N ALA A 159 9.98 -4.09 9.47
CA ALA A 159 9.48 -4.26 8.11
C ALA A 159 9.14 -2.91 7.44
N LYS A 160 8.48 -2.00 8.17
CA LYS A 160 8.14 -0.67 7.64
C LYS A 160 9.37 0.24 7.48
N GLY A 161 10.41 0.05 8.30
CA GLY A 161 11.73 0.64 8.10
C GLY A 161 12.41 0.17 6.81
N ALA A 162 12.33 -1.12 6.50
CA ALA A 162 12.82 -1.68 5.24
C ALA A 162 12.10 -1.06 4.03
N VAL A 163 10.76 -0.96 4.07
CA VAL A 163 9.95 -0.31 3.01
C VAL A 163 10.39 1.14 2.78
N ARG A 164 10.58 1.90 3.87
CA ARG A 164 11.07 3.28 3.85
C ARG A 164 12.40 3.39 3.13
N SER A 165 13.37 2.53 3.45
CA SER A 165 14.70 2.56 2.85
C SER A 165 14.69 2.09 1.39
N MET A 166 14.00 0.98 1.07
CA MET A 166 13.89 0.46 -0.30
C MET A 166 13.28 1.48 -1.25
N THR A 167 12.28 2.24 -0.81
CA THR A 167 11.61 3.27 -1.63
C THR A 167 12.61 4.27 -2.21
N LYS A 168 13.57 4.74 -1.41
CA LYS A 168 14.60 5.69 -1.86
C LYS A 168 15.52 5.06 -2.90
N ALA A 169 15.97 3.83 -2.67
CA ALA A 169 16.83 3.12 -3.61
C ALA A 169 16.14 2.88 -4.96
N ILE A 170 14.85 2.52 -4.94
CA ILE A 170 14.04 2.32 -6.14
C ILE A 170 13.85 3.65 -6.90
N ALA A 171 13.54 4.72 -6.19
CA ALA A 171 13.36 6.05 -6.79
C ALA A 171 14.63 6.49 -7.54
N VAL A 172 15.79 6.38 -6.91
CA VAL A 172 17.10 6.73 -7.51
C VAL A 172 17.41 5.80 -8.69
N HIS A 173 17.19 4.49 -8.55
CA HIS A 173 17.40 3.53 -9.65
C HIS A 173 16.58 3.88 -10.89
N CYS A 174 15.28 4.13 -10.72
CA CYS A 174 14.40 4.48 -11.83
C CYS A 174 14.78 5.84 -12.47
N GLN A 175 15.20 6.81 -11.66
CA GLN A 175 15.67 8.11 -12.13
C GLN A 175 16.95 8.00 -12.96
N MET A 176 17.96 7.31 -12.44
CA MET A 176 19.25 7.12 -13.12
C MET A 176 19.10 6.41 -14.48
N ASN A 177 18.17 5.47 -14.56
CA ASN A 177 17.88 4.72 -15.78
C ASN A 177 16.82 5.40 -16.68
N LYS A 178 16.31 6.57 -16.30
CA LYS A 178 15.32 7.35 -17.08
C LYS A 178 14.03 6.57 -17.39
N TYR A 179 13.56 5.74 -16.44
CA TYR A 179 12.37 4.92 -16.63
C TYR A 179 11.05 5.70 -16.55
N ASN A 180 11.11 6.97 -16.17
CA ASN A 180 9.93 7.82 -15.93
C ASN A 180 9.00 7.22 -14.86
N ILE A 181 9.59 6.52 -13.86
CA ILE A 181 8.87 5.92 -12.72
C ILE A 181 9.29 6.67 -11.47
N ARG A 182 8.31 7.14 -10.71
CA ARG A 182 8.48 7.70 -9.37
C ARG A 182 8.17 6.63 -8.34
N CYS A 183 8.86 6.69 -7.20
CA CYS A 183 8.64 5.78 -6.07
C CYS A 183 8.63 6.59 -4.77
N ASN A 184 7.52 6.55 -4.03
CA ASN A 184 7.36 7.29 -2.78
C ASN A 184 6.79 6.38 -1.70
N SER A 185 7.07 6.69 -0.43
CA SER A 185 6.47 6.01 0.72
C SER A 185 5.47 6.90 1.44
N VAL A 186 4.35 6.30 1.83
CA VAL A 186 3.33 6.93 2.67
C VAL A 186 3.46 6.37 4.08
N HIS A 187 3.39 7.25 5.06
CA HIS A 187 3.60 6.92 6.47
C HIS A 187 2.37 7.32 7.30
N PRO A 188 1.31 6.47 7.29
CA PRO A 188 0.12 6.75 8.08
C PRO A 188 0.41 6.68 9.59
N GLY A 189 -0.29 7.54 10.35
CA GLY A 189 -0.54 7.36 11.78
C GLY A 189 -1.58 6.28 12.05
N ALA A 190 -2.29 6.40 13.17
CA ALA A 190 -3.43 5.54 13.45
C ALA A 190 -4.60 5.89 12.50
N MET A 191 -5.04 4.88 11.72
CA MET A 191 -6.17 5.00 10.79
C MET A 191 -7.27 4.01 11.17
N HIS A 192 -8.53 4.41 11.03
CA HIS A 192 -9.69 3.59 11.38
C HIS A 192 -9.82 2.38 10.45
N THR A 193 -9.17 1.30 10.81
CA THR A 193 -9.10 0.04 10.05
C THR A 193 -9.19 -1.15 11.00
N ASN A 194 -9.55 -2.31 10.46
CA ASN A 194 -9.56 -3.56 11.25
C ASN A 194 -8.20 -3.86 11.91
N MET A 195 -7.09 -3.42 11.29
CA MET A 195 -5.76 -3.57 11.87
C MET A 195 -5.62 -2.80 13.19
N VAL A 196 -6.08 -1.56 13.24
CA VAL A 196 -6.03 -0.73 14.45
C VAL A 196 -7.05 -1.21 15.48
N GLU A 197 -8.25 -1.64 15.06
CA GLU A 197 -9.24 -2.26 15.95
C GLU A 197 -8.72 -3.53 16.62
N THR A 198 -8.04 -4.41 15.85
CA THR A 198 -7.41 -5.61 16.36
C THR A 198 -6.29 -5.26 17.35
N SER A 199 -5.45 -4.29 17.00
CA SER A 199 -4.39 -3.80 17.89
C SER A 199 -4.95 -3.23 19.21
N ALA A 200 -6.02 -2.44 19.16
CA ALA A 200 -6.69 -1.91 20.35
C ALA A 200 -7.17 -3.05 21.26
N LYS A 201 -7.81 -4.07 20.67
CA LYS A 201 -8.27 -5.25 21.40
C LYS A 201 -7.13 -6.03 22.06
N GLU A 202 -6.02 -6.24 21.34
CA GLU A 202 -4.85 -6.92 21.89
C GLU A 202 -4.17 -6.12 23.01
N LEU A 203 -4.20 -4.79 22.93
CA LEU A 203 -3.72 -3.89 24.00
C LEU A 203 -4.68 -3.79 25.18
N GLY A 204 -5.89 -4.33 25.07
CA GLY A 204 -6.93 -4.23 26.11
C GLY A 204 -7.48 -2.81 26.30
N ILE A 205 -7.40 -1.96 25.27
CA ILE A 205 -7.90 -0.59 25.28
C ILE A 205 -9.06 -0.41 24.28
N PRO A 206 -10.03 0.46 24.56
CA PRO A 206 -11.08 0.76 23.60
C PRO A 206 -10.53 1.54 22.40
N ILE A 207 -11.15 1.42 21.23
CA ILE A 207 -10.76 2.18 20.02
C ILE A 207 -10.83 3.70 20.27
N SER A 208 -11.75 4.15 21.12
CA SER A 208 -11.87 5.55 21.55
C SER A 208 -10.62 6.11 22.22
N ALA A 209 -9.74 5.26 22.74
CA ALA A 209 -8.45 5.71 23.26
C ALA A 209 -7.55 6.31 22.17
N PHE A 210 -7.62 5.77 20.95
CA PHE A 210 -6.91 6.35 19.79
C PHE A 210 -7.56 7.66 19.34
N GLU A 211 -8.91 7.75 19.37
CA GLU A 211 -9.64 8.97 19.02
C GLU A 211 -9.34 10.14 19.98
N GLN A 212 -9.06 9.84 21.26
CA GLN A 212 -8.75 10.81 22.30
C GLN A 212 -7.27 11.23 22.31
N MET A 213 -6.39 10.59 21.55
CA MET A 213 -5.02 11.06 21.39
C MET A 213 -5.00 12.45 20.71
N PRO A 214 -4.02 13.31 21.00
CA PRO A 214 -3.91 14.60 20.31
C PRO A 214 -3.88 14.50 18.78
N SER A 215 -3.27 13.44 18.25
CA SER A 215 -3.27 13.15 16.81
C SER A 215 -4.60 12.60 16.28
N GLY A 216 -5.43 12.06 17.16
CA GLY A 216 -6.71 11.44 16.80
C GLY A 216 -6.57 10.15 15.99
N LEU A 217 -7.67 9.76 15.36
CA LEU A 217 -7.78 8.60 14.48
C LEU A 217 -8.20 9.06 13.07
N GLY A 218 -7.31 8.91 12.10
CA GLY A 218 -7.58 9.27 10.70
C GLY A 218 -8.51 8.28 10.02
N GLN A 219 -9.07 8.66 8.88
CA GLN A 219 -9.92 7.79 8.07
C GLN A 219 -9.11 7.20 6.89
N PRO A 220 -9.45 6.01 6.39
CA PRO A 220 -8.81 5.42 5.21
C PRO A 220 -8.82 6.35 3.99
N GLU A 221 -9.85 7.17 3.85
CA GLU A 221 -10.02 8.15 2.76
C GLU A 221 -8.94 9.24 2.81
N ASP A 222 -8.43 9.59 3.99
CA ASP A 222 -7.33 10.55 4.12
C ASP A 222 -6.08 10.03 3.40
N VAL A 223 -5.76 8.75 3.58
CA VAL A 223 -4.65 8.08 2.89
C VAL A 223 -4.94 7.96 1.40
N ALA A 224 -6.15 7.57 1.01
CA ALA A 224 -6.54 7.41 -0.37
C ALA A 224 -6.43 8.72 -1.18
N ASN A 225 -6.72 9.87 -0.58
CA ASN A 225 -6.53 11.18 -1.21
C ASN A 225 -5.05 11.46 -1.53
N LEU A 226 -4.13 11.05 -0.63
CA LEU A 226 -2.69 11.16 -0.87
C LEU A 226 -2.24 10.17 -1.96
N VAL A 227 -2.78 8.94 -1.97
CA VAL A 227 -2.51 7.95 -3.03
C VAL A 227 -2.94 8.48 -4.40
N ILE A 228 -4.12 9.12 -4.53
CA ILE A 228 -4.54 9.78 -5.78
C ILE A 228 -3.54 10.85 -6.21
N PHE A 229 -3.12 11.72 -5.30
CA PHE A 229 -2.11 12.75 -5.59
C PHE A 229 -0.82 12.12 -6.12
N LEU A 230 -0.30 11.09 -5.43
CA LEU A 230 0.93 10.40 -5.84
C LEU A 230 0.77 9.62 -7.15
N ALA A 231 -0.41 9.11 -7.45
CA ALA A 231 -0.72 8.42 -8.71
C ALA A 231 -0.89 9.38 -9.89
N SER A 232 -1.19 10.66 -9.64
CA SER A 232 -1.47 11.69 -10.65
C SER A 232 -0.21 12.40 -11.16
N GLU A 233 -0.36 13.21 -12.20
CA GLU A 233 0.70 14.08 -12.71
C GLU A 233 0.99 15.29 -11.82
N GLU A 234 0.12 15.58 -10.86
CA GLU A 234 0.32 16.68 -9.88
C GLU A 234 1.57 16.44 -9.04
N SER A 235 1.95 15.19 -8.81
CA SER A 235 3.13 14.78 -8.05
C SER A 235 4.36 14.46 -8.93
N ARG A 236 4.40 14.95 -10.19
CA ARG A 236 5.47 14.63 -11.14
C ARG A 236 6.90 14.94 -10.64
N PHE A 237 7.04 15.82 -9.68
CA PHE A 237 8.33 16.22 -9.09
C PHE A 237 8.55 15.65 -7.67
N VAL A 238 7.64 14.79 -7.19
CA VAL A 238 7.73 14.09 -5.90
C VAL A 238 8.25 12.68 -6.14
N ASN A 239 9.52 12.43 -5.79
CA ASN A 239 10.20 11.15 -6.02
C ASN A 239 11.19 10.86 -4.89
N GLY A 240 11.13 9.67 -4.29
CA GLY A 240 11.93 9.26 -3.13
C GLY A 240 11.49 9.90 -1.82
N ALA A 241 10.32 10.53 -1.80
CA ALA A 241 9.80 11.24 -0.64
C ALA A 241 9.15 10.29 0.39
N GLU A 242 9.22 10.70 1.64
CA GLU A 242 8.52 10.13 2.78
C GLU A 242 7.34 11.05 3.13
N LEU A 243 6.11 10.61 2.88
CA LEU A 243 4.94 11.45 3.10
C LEU A 243 4.21 11.00 4.36
N MET A 244 4.34 11.80 5.42
CA MET A 244 3.60 11.60 6.67
C MET A 244 2.14 11.97 6.48
N ILE A 245 1.26 11.15 7.07
CA ILE A 245 -0.17 11.44 7.17
C ILE A 245 -0.64 10.95 8.55
N ASP A 246 -0.33 11.72 9.58
CA ASP A 246 -0.34 11.30 10.97
C ASP A 246 -0.84 12.38 11.95
N ASN A 247 -1.37 13.49 11.42
CA ASN A 247 -1.82 14.65 12.19
C ASN A 247 -0.80 15.10 13.26
N ALA A 248 0.46 15.30 12.82
CA ALA A 248 1.58 15.76 13.64
C ALA A 248 2.05 14.77 14.73
N LEU A 249 1.63 13.50 14.70
CA LEU A 249 2.04 12.52 15.72
C LEU A 249 3.57 12.31 15.77
N ALA A 250 4.23 12.35 14.60
CA ALA A 250 5.67 12.11 14.51
C ALA A 250 6.55 13.33 14.87
N VAL A 251 5.96 14.49 15.15
CA VAL A 251 6.68 15.75 15.44
C VAL A 251 6.35 16.35 16.81
N GLN A 252 5.69 15.57 17.67
CA GLN A 252 5.36 15.93 19.06
C GLN A 252 6.54 15.70 19.97
#